data_d899842fc12d50bc0d703caab4cbe232
#
_entry.id   d899842fc12d50bc0d703caab4cbe232
#
_cell.length_a   1.000
_cell.length_b   1.000
_cell.length_c   1.000
_cell.angle_alpha   90.00
_cell.angle_beta   90.00
_cell.angle_gamma   90.00
#
_symmetry.space_group_name_H-M   'P 1'
#
loop_
_entity.id
_entity.type
_entity.pdbx_description
1 polymer ?
#
loop_
_entity_poly.entity_id
_entity_poly.type
_entity_poly.pdbx_seq_one_letter_code
_entity_poly.pdbx_strand_id
1 'polypeptide(L)'
;LDAGAARVVIGSLAVRDPDVVKQLMHMHGPEKICLAADVIWQNDTFYIAVSGWQEASDLSLFDFLNMFAPAGLTHVLCTDIDRDGTLQGFNRALYTNVKQEFSHLQLQASGGASRLEDLKHLDADGVIIGKALYEGRFSVAEALEATAC
;
A
#
# COMPACT_ATOMS: atom_id res chain seq x y z
N LEU A 1 -0.33 15.26 -12.71
CA LEU A 1 -1.58 15.87 -12.25
C LEU A 1 -2.21 16.70 -13.37
N ASP A 2 -1.46 17.52 -14.08
CA ASP A 2 -1.98 18.36 -15.19
C ASP A 2 -2.57 17.54 -16.34
N ALA A 3 -2.16 16.28 -16.50
CA ALA A 3 -2.73 15.35 -17.46
C ALA A 3 -4.07 14.73 -17.01
N GLY A 4 -4.65 15.20 -15.90
CA GLY A 4 -5.95 14.75 -15.39
C GLY A 4 -5.89 13.63 -14.36
N ALA A 5 -4.72 13.18 -13.92
CA ALA A 5 -4.62 12.22 -12.80
C ALA A 5 -5.10 12.86 -11.50
N ALA A 6 -6.03 12.19 -10.80
CA ALA A 6 -6.49 12.67 -9.49
C ALA A 6 -5.43 12.51 -8.40
N ARG A 7 -4.58 11.47 -8.51
CA ARG A 7 -3.51 11.15 -7.58
C ARG A 7 -2.37 10.46 -8.31
N VAL A 8 -1.14 10.65 -7.83
CA VAL A 8 0.06 9.95 -8.30
C VAL A 8 0.61 9.05 -7.22
N VAL A 9 1.13 7.89 -7.62
CA VAL A 9 1.76 6.93 -6.72
C VAL A 9 3.27 7.10 -6.80
N ILE A 10 3.93 7.24 -5.65
CA ILE A 10 5.38 7.42 -5.53
C ILE A 10 5.94 6.28 -4.67
N GLY A 11 6.78 5.45 -5.25
CA GLY A 11 7.46 4.34 -4.57
C GLY A 11 8.90 4.68 -4.18
N SER A 12 9.87 4.08 -4.87
CA SER A 12 11.29 4.12 -4.53
C SER A 12 11.89 5.54 -4.42
N LEU A 13 11.30 6.55 -5.04
CA LEU A 13 11.72 7.94 -4.84
C LEU A 13 11.52 8.39 -3.38
N ALA A 14 10.44 7.94 -2.73
CA ALA A 14 10.15 8.29 -1.34
C ALA A 14 11.20 7.75 -0.36
N VAL A 15 11.88 6.67 -0.72
CA VAL A 15 13.00 6.12 0.06
C VAL A 15 14.31 6.84 -0.28
N ARG A 16 14.58 7.07 -1.58
CA ARG A 16 15.85 7.64 -2.04
C ARG A 16 16.00 9.13 -1.77
N ASP A 17 14.91 9.87 -1.89
CA ASP A 17 14.87 11.33 -1.70
C ASP A 17 13.54 11.76 -1.07
N PRO A 18 13.38 11.49 0.25
CA PRO A 18 12.14 11.80 0.95
C PRO A 18 11.82 13.30 0.98
N ASP A 19 12.84 14.17 0.95
CA ASP A 19 12.61 15.61 1.02
C ASP A 19 11.98 16.14 -0.26
N VAL A 20 12.37 15.63 -1.42
CA VAL A 20 11.69 15.94 -2.69
C VAL A 20 10.22 15.53 -2.63
N VAL A 21 9.92 14.34 -2.08
CA VAL A 21 8.53 13.87 -1.99
C VAL A 21 7.71 14.72 -1.01
N LYS A 22 8.29 15.13 0.14
CA LYS A 22 7.64 16.07 1.06
C LYS A 22 7.36 17.42 0.41
N GLN A 23 8.30 17.92 -0.41
CA GLN A 23 8.08 19.15 -1.20
C GLN A 23 6.92 18.99 -2.20
N LEU A 24 6.84 17.85 -2.89
CA LEU A 24 5.72 17.55 -3.78
C LEU A 24 4.38 17.51 -3.03
N MET A 25 4.34 16.89 -1.84
CA MET A 25 3.15 16.90 -0.98
C MET A 25 2.76 18.31 -0.55
N HIS A 26 3.73 19.14 -0.20
CA HIS A 26 3.48 20.54 0.17
C HIS A 26 2.97 21.38 -1.02
N MET A 27 3.54 21.15 -2.21
CA MET A 27 3.23 21.91 -3.42
C MET A 27 1.87 21.56 -4.02
N HIS A 28 1.51 20.27 -4.03
CA HIS A 28 0.32 19.74 -4.74
C HIS A 28 -0.82 19.33 -3.80
N GLY A 29 -0.57 19.30 -2.49
CA GLY A 29 -1.46 18.74 -1.49
C GLY A 29 -1.19 17.24 -1.22
N PRO A 30 -1.16 16.83 0.06
CA PRO A 30 -0.87 15.45 0.43
C PRO A 30 -1.92 14.46 -0.09
N GLU A 31 -3.17 14.90 -0.30
CA GLU A 31 -4.24 14.10 -0.88
C GLU A 31 -4.02 13.73 -2.36
N LYS A 32 -3.06 14.41 -3.04
CA LYS A 32 -2.69 14.12 -4.44
C LYS A 32 -1.55 13.11 -4.55
N ILE A 33 -0.92 12.76 -3.44
CA ILE A 33 0.22 11.84 -3.41
C ILE A 33 -0.17 10.57 -2.64
N CYS A 34 0.08 9.41 -3.24
CA CYS A 34 -0.01 8.12 -2.58
C CYS A 34 1.40 7.54 -2.48
N LEU A 35 1.85 7.21 -1.28
CA LEU A 35 3.13 6.51 -1.11
C LEU A 35 2.95 5.01 -1.32
N ALA A 36 3.77 4.42 -2.19
CA ALA A 36 3.85 2.98 -2.33
C ALA A 36 4.93 2.44 -1.37
N ALA A 37 4.48 1.62 -0.44
CA ALA A 37 5.30 0.92 0.55
C ALA A 37 5.27 -0.58 0.23
N ASP A 38 6.22 -1.04 -0.58
CA ASP A 38 6.44 -2.46 -0.80
C ASP A 38 7.25 -3.01 0.38
N VAL A 39 6.74 -4.02 1.07
CA VAL A 39 7.32 -4.49 2.33
C VAL A 39 7.66 -5.96 2.30
N ILE A 40 8.71 -6.31 3.04
CA ILE A 40 9.15 -7.68 3.30
C ILE A 40 9.27 -7.92 4.80
N TRP A 41 8.86 -9.11 5.25
CA TRP A 41 8.98 -9.52 6.65
C TRP A 41 10.38 -10.04 6.96
N GLN A 42 11.10 -9.37 7.86
CA GLN A 42 12.42 -9.80 8.33
C GLN A 42 12.61 -9.39 9.79
N ASN A 43 13.31 -10.22 10.59
CA ASN A 43 13.68 -9.90 11.97
C ASN A 43 12.51 -9.37 12.82
N ASP A 44 11.36 -10.03 12.73
CA ASP A 44 10.14 -9.69 13.46
C ASP A 44 9.56 -8.29 13.15
N THR A 45 9.88 -7.72 11.97
CA THR A 45 9.27 -6.47 11.51
C THR A 45 9.16 -6.39 9.99
N PHE A 46 8.40 -5.43 9.48
CA PHE A 46 8.31 -5.13 8.05
C PHE A 46 9.29 -4.03 7.68
N TYR A 47 10.15 -4.30 6.71
CA TYR A 47 11.08 -3.34 6.10
C TYR A 47 10.62 -2.96 4.70
N ILE A 48 10.93 -1.71 4.30
CA ILE A 48 10.67 -1.25 2.93
C ILE A 48 11.61 -1.96 1.97
N ALA A 49 11.05 -2.59 0.93
CA ALA A 49 11.79 -3.16 -0.17
C ALA A 49 12.15 -2.08 -1.20
N VAL A 50 13.35 -2.18 -1.74
CA VAL A 50 13.87 -1.26 -2.75
C VAL A 50 14.41 -2.04 -3.96
N SER A 51 14.85 -1.32 -5.01
CA SER A 51 15.49 -1.92 -6.18
C SER A 51 14.65 -3.00 -6.90
N GLY A 52 13.32 -2.78 -6.97
CA GLY A 52 12.41 -3.77 -7.60
C GLY A 52 12.31 -5.06 -6.79
N TRP A 53 12.24 -4.94 -5.46
CA TRP A 53 12.08 -6.04 -4.49
C TRP A 53 13.33 -6.92 -4.30
N GLN A 54 14.49 -6.47 -4.79
CA GLN A 54 15.72 -7.25 -4.71
C GLN A 54 16.45 -7.10 -3.37
N GLU A 55 16.16 -6.01 -2.64
CA GLU A 55 16.83 -5.69 -1.38
C GLU A 55 15.83 -5.12 -0.39
N ALA A 56 15.92 -5.53 0.89
CA ALA A 56 15.29 -4.83 1.99
C ALA A 56 16.16 -3.61 2.35
N SER A 57 15.53 -2.46 2.57
CA SER A 57 16.23 -1.32 3.18
C SER A 57 16.33 -1.52 4.69
N ASP A 58 17.17 -0.72 5.36
CA ASP A 58 17.20 -0.66 6.84
C ASP A 58 16.03 0.16 7.42
N LEU A 59 15.11 0.63 6.59
CA LEU A 59 13.98 1.46 6.97
C LEU A 59 12.74 0.62 7.24
N SER A 60 12.27 0.60 8.49
CA SER A 60 11.03 -0.09 8.82
C SER A 60 9.82 0.61 8.19
N LEU A 61 8.72 -0.14 7.97
CA LEU A 61 7.47 0.42 7.46
C LEU A 61 6.97 1.58 8.35
N PHE A 62 7.01 1.41 9.66
CA PHE A 62 6.51 2.43 10.58
C PHE A 62 7.39 3.69 10.62
N ASP A 63 8.71 3.54 10.56
CA ASP A 63 9.62 4.68 10.43
C ASP A 63 9.41 5.42 9.11
N PHE A 64 9.20 4.67 8.02
CA PHE A 64 8.87 5.25 6.72
C PHE A 64 7.56 6.07 6.78
N LEU A 65 6.49 5.54 7.37
CA LEU A 65 5.23 6.27 7.49
C LEU A 65 5.37 7.49 8.41
N ASN A 66 6.07 7.36 9.53
CA ASN A 66 6.35 8.45 10.47
C ASN A 66 7.18 9.57 9.82
N MET A 67 8.09 9.26 8.91
CA MET A 67 8.90 10.24 8.19
C MET A 67 8.05 11.21 7.36
N PHE A 68 6.89 10.76 6.86
CA PHE A 68 5.98 11.58 6.04
C PHE A 68 4.77 12.13 6.80
N ALA A 69 4.53 11.69 8.04
CA ALA A 69 3.43 12.18 8.87
C ALA A 69 3.43 13.72 9.01
N PRO A 70 4.59 14.40 9.25
CA PRO A 70 4.63 15.87 9.32
C PRO A 70 4.29 16.58 8.01
N ALA A 71 4.42 15.89 6.85
CA ALA A 71 4.02 16.42 5.55
C ALA A 71 2.53 16.20 5.23
N GLY A 72 1.77 15.62 6.18
CA GLY A 72 0.33 15.37 6.04
C GLY A 72 0.00 14.10 5.25
N LEU A 73 0.85 13.06 5.32
CA LEU A 73 0.60 11.79 4.63
C LEU A 73 -0.84 11.31 4.86
N THR A 74 -1.54 11.05 3.77
CA THR A 74 -2.95 10.63 3.78
C THR A 74 -3.15 9.28 3.09
N HIS A 75 -2.48 9.02 1.97
CA HIS A 75 -2.71 7.83 1.14
C HIS A 75 -1.47 6.94 1.07
N VAL A 76 -1.66 5.67 1.36
CA VAL A 76 -0.62 4.64 1.30
C VAL A 76 -1.12 3.43 0.53
N LEU A 77 -0.34 2.95 -0.42
CA LEU A 77 -0.45 1.64 -1.04
C LEU A 77 0.60 0.74 -0.39
N CYS A 78 0.17 -0.27 0.34
CA CYS A 78 1.07 -1.19 1.04
C CYS A 78 1.00 -2.59 0.41
N THR A 79 2.13 -3.06 -0.15
CA THR A 79 2.25 -4.37 -0.78
C THR A 79 3.10 -5.29 0.09
N ASP A 80 2.53 -6.42 0.54
CA ASP A 80 3.33 -7.53 1.08
C ASP A 80 3.92 -8.31 -0.11
N ILE A 81 5.22 -8.13 -0.37
CA ILE A 81 5.87 -8.73 -1.54
C ILE A 81 5.99 -10.25 -1.45
N ASP A 82 6.01 -10.82 -0.24
CA ASP A 82 6.05 -12.28 -0.04
C ASP A 82 4.71 -12.91 -0.42
N ARG A 83 3.64 -12.12 -0.45
CA ARG A 83 2.31 -12.56 -0.85
C ARG A 83 1.93 -12.16 -2.27
N ASP A 84 2.60 -11.18 -2.86
CA ASP A 84 2.24 -10.70 -4.18
C ASP A 84 2.36 -11.82 -5.24
N GLY A 85 1.32 -11.95 -6.06
CA GLY A 85 1.20 -13.00 -7.08
C GLY A 85 1.05 -14.43 -6.57
N THR A 86 1.05 -14.70 -5.25
CA THR A 86 0.97 -16.07 -4.67
C THR A 86 -0.45 -16.62 -4.58
N LEU A 87 -1.47 -15.75 -4.58
CA LEU A 87 -2.88 -16.13 -4.39
C LEU A 87 -3.15 -16.83 -3.04
N GLN A 88 -2.42 -16.44 -1.98
CA GLN A 88 -2.55 -17.01 -0.63
C GLN A 88 -3.40 -16.16 0.33
N GLY A 89 -4.05 -15.14 -0.19
CA GLY A 89 -4.79 -14.16 0.60
C GLY A 89 -3.90 -13.05 1.15
N PHE A 90 -4.53 -11.94 1.57
CA PHE A 90 -3.85 -10.78 2.14
C PHE A 90 -3.20 -11.08 3.50
N ASN A 91 -2.15 -10.35 3.81
CA ASN A 91 -1.55 -10.32 5.15
C ASN A 91 -2.37 -9.40 6.07
N ARG A 92 -3.45 -9.92 6.64
CA ARG A 92 -4.39 -9.14 7.47
C ARG A 92 -3.69 -8.47 8.65
N ALA A 93 -2.75 -9.17 9.31
CA ALA A 93 -2.04 -8.63 10.45
C ALA A 93 -1.24 -7.37 10.10
N LEU A 94 -0.61 -7.33 8.92
CA LEU A 94 0.10 -6.14 8.42
C LEU A 94 -0.84 -4.93 8.39
N TYR A 95 -1.99 -5.06 7.73
CA TYR A 95 -2.92 -3.93 7.55
C TYR A 95 -3.59 -3.52 8.84
N THR A 96 -3.98 -4.47 9.69
CA THR A 96 -4.49 -4.20 11.04
C THR A 96 -3.47 -3.39 11.86
N ASN A 97 -2.20 -3.79 11.87
CA ASN A 97 -1.15 -3.08 12.59
C ASN A 97 -0.96 -1.64 12.05
N VAL A 98 -0.96 -1.47 10.73
CA VAL A 98 -0.88 -0.12 10.13
C VAL A 98 -2.07 0.75 10.53
N LYS A 99 -3.29 0.22 10.46
CA LYS A 99 -4.50 0.98 10.81
C LYS A 99 -4.61 1.27 12.32
N GLN A 100 -4.08 0.42 13.17
CA GLN A 100 -4.02 0.68 14.61
C GLN A 100 -3.11 1.86 14.95
N GLU A 101 -1.93 1.94 14.32
CA GLU A 101 -0.96 3.02 14.57
C GLU A 101 -1.31 4.30 13.79
N PHE A 102 -1.80 4.16 12.56
CA PHE A 102 -2.09 5.24 11.63
C PHE A 102 -3.55 5.21 11.16
N SER A 103 -4.49 5.32 12.09
CA SER A 103 -5.94 5.19 11.81
C SER A 103 -6.47 6.22 10.78
N HIS A 104 -5.78 7.35 10.62
CA HIS A 104 -6.15 8.42 9.68
C HIS A 104 -5.76 8.13 8.24
N LEU A 105 -4.84 7.18 7.99
CA LEU A 105 -4.40 6.87 6.63
C LEU A 105 -5.48 6.17 5.82
N GLN A 106 -5.59 6.57 4.57
CA GLN A 106 -6.33 5.85 3.54
C GLN A 106 -5.42 4.76 2.98
N LEU A 107 -5.59 3.54 3.49
CA LEU A 107 -4.72 2.40 3.22
C LEU A 107 -5.28 1.54 2.08
N GLN A 108 -4.46 1.30 1.07
CA GLN A 108 -4.73 0.32 0.01
C GLN A 108 -3.87 -0.92 0.24
N ALA A 109 -4.52 -2.06 0.46
CA ALA A 109 -3.86 -3.34 0.61
C ALA A 109 -3.52 -3.95 -0.74
N SER A 110 -2.31 -4.50 -0.87
CA SER A 110 -1.82 -5.16 -2.09
C SER A 110 -1.05 -6.43 -1.77
N GLY A 111 -1.09 -7.39 -2.68
CA GLY A 111 -0.41 -8.67 -2.57
C GLY A 111 -1.26 -9.79 -1.97
N GLY A 112 -1.49 -10.85 -2.76
CA GLY A 112 -2.06 -12.10 -2.31
C GLY A 112 -3.55 -12.34 -2.55
N ALA A 113 -4.33 -11.34 -2.99
CA ALA A 113 -5.76 -11.54 -3.28
C ALA A 113 -6.01 -12.82 -4.12
N SER A 114 -6.92 -13.68 -3.65
CA SER A 114 -7.17 -14.99 -4.26
C SER A 114 -8.65 -15.24 -4.52
N ARG A 115 -9.52 -14.86 -3.62
CA ARG A 115 -10.97 -15.12 -3.63
C ARG A 115 -11.72 -13.97 -2.98
N LEU A 116 -13.03 -13.87 -3.21
CA LEU A 116 -13.87 -12.80 -2.68
C LEU A 116 -13.85 -12.70 -1.15
N GLU A 117 -13.71 -13.84 -0.45
CA GLU A 117 -13.59 -13.85 1.00
C GLU A 117 -12.39 -13.07 1.53
N ASP A 118 -11.30 -13.00 0.76
CA ASP A 118 -10.11 -12.26 1.17
C ASP A 118 -10.36 -10.75 1.26
N LEU A 119 -11.34 -10.24 0.51
CA LEU A 119 -11.72 -8.84 0.46
C LEU A 119 -12.58 -8.39 1.66
N LYS A 120 -13.26 -9.36 2.31
CA LYS A 120 -14.18 -9.06 3.41
C LYS A 120 -13.42 -8.82 4.71
N HIS A 121 -13.87 -7.83 5.49
CA HIS A 121 -13.33 -7.54 6.83
C HIS A 121 -11.81 -7.32 6.83
N LEU A 122 -11.28 -6.69 5.79
CA LEU A 122 -9.89 -6.28 5.71
C LEU A 122 -9.77 -4.87 6.30
N ASP A 123 -8.82 -4.66 7.21
CA ASP A 123 -8.53 -3.34 7.79
C ASP A 123 -7.80 -2.45 6.76
N ALA A 124 -8.46 -2.14 5.67
CA ALA A 124 -7.96 -1.30 4.60
C ALA A 124 -9.13 -0.55 3.95
N ASP A 125 -8.85 0.63 3.42
CA ASP A 125 -9.84 1.50 2.76
C ASP A 125 -9.99 1.16 1.26
N GLY A 126 -9.08 0.35 0.72
CA GLY A 126 -9.11 -0.14 -0.64
C GLY A 126 -8.20 -1.34 -0.84
N VAL A 127 -8.34 -2.00 -1.99
CA VAL A 127 -7.52 -3.15 -2.35
C VAL A 127 -7.01 -3.04 -3.78
N ILE A 128 -5.80 -3.52 -4.03
CA ILE A 128 -5.26 -3.75 -5.36
C ILE A 128 -5.40 -5.24 -5.68
N ILE A 129 -6.04 -5.54 -6.80
CA ILE A 129 -6.26 -6.90 -7.26
C ILE A 129 -5.62 -7.04 -8.64
N GLY A 130 -4.59 -7.87 -8.72
CA GLY A 130 -3.87 -8.15 -9.96
C GLY A 130 -4.17 -9.55 -10.49
N LYS A 131 -3.34 -10.51 -10.15
CA LYS A 131 -3.33 -11.87 -10.67
C LYS A 131 -4.68 -12.59 -10.59
N ALA A 132 -5.43 -12.43 -9.50
CA ALA A 132 -6.74 -13.05 -9.36
C ALA A 132 -7.73 -12.63 -10.45
N LEU A 133 -7.70 -11.36 -10.88
CA LEU A 133 -8.51 -10.88 -12.02
C LEU A 133 -8.03 -11.47 -13.34
N TYR A 134 -6.72 -11.49 -13.58
CA TYR A 134 -6.15 -12.04 -14.81
C TYR A 134 -6.39 -13.54 -14.96
N GLU A 135 -6.45 -14.26 -13.84
CA GLU A 135 -6.81 -15.69 -13.82
C GLU A 135 -8.34 -15.94 -13.82
N GLY A 136 -9.16 -14.88 -13.86
CA GLY A 136 -10.61 -15.02 -13.91
C GLY A 136 -11.23 -15.63 -12.66
N ARG A 137 -10.61 -15.46 -11.48
CA ARG A 137 -11.11 -16.02 -10.22
C ARG A 137 -12.39 -15.37 -9.74
N PHE A 138 -12.55 -14.10 -10.05
CA PHE A 138 -13.75 -13.30 -9.86
C PHE A 138 -13.65 -12.03 -10.71
N SER A 139 -14.78 -11.38 -10.95
CA SER A 139 -14.88 -10.11 -11.68
C SER A 139 -14.73 -8.91 -10.75
N VAL A 140 -14.50 -7.73 -11.32
CA VAL A 140 -14.52 -6.46 -10.56
C VAL A 140 -15.88 -6.19 -9.95
N ALA A 141 -16.98 -6.53 -10.64
CA ALA A 141 -18.35 -6.37 -10.12
C ALA A 141 -18.55 -7.21 -8.84
N GLU A 142 -18.18 -8.49 -8.87
CA GLU A 142 -18.26 -9.37 -7.69
C GLU A 142 -17.38 -8.88 -6.55
N ALA A 143 -16.18 -8.35 -6.86
CA ALA A 143 -15.29 -7.78 -5.84
C ALA A 143 -15.92 -6.54 -5.17
N LEU A 144 -16.55 -5.65 -5.94
CA LEU A 144 -17.26 -4.47 -5.41
C LEU A 144 -18.45 -4.88 -4.55
N GLU A 145 -19.25 -5.87 -4.97
CA GLU A 145 -20.35 -6.40 -4.17
C GLU A 145 -19.85 -7.00 -2.84
N ALA A 146 -18.73 -7.74 -2.87
CA ALA A 146 -18.17 -8.36 -1.68
C ALA A 146 -17.63 -7.35 -0.64
N THR A 147 -17.30 -6.13 -1.08
CA THR A 147 -16.79 -5.03 -0.22
C THR A 147 -17.84 -4.00 0.16
N ALA A 148 -19.07 -4.09 -0.36
CA ALA A 148 -20.14 -3.14 -0.12
C ALA A 148 -20.89 -3.34 1.22
N CYS A 149 -20.41 -4.19 2.12
CA CYS A 149 -21.03 -4.52 3.41
C CYS A 149 -20.47 -3.69 4.56
#